data_b49e150543f4ed3ef7084e373619793a
#
_entry.id   b49e150543f4ed3ef7084e373619793a
#
_cell.length_a   1.000
_cell.length_b   1.000
_cell.length_c   1.000
_cell.angle_alpha   90.00
_cell.angle_beta   90.00
_cell.angle_gamma   90.00
#
_symmetry.space_group_name_H-M   'P 1'
#
loop_
_entity.id
_entity.type
_entity.pdbx_description
1 polymer ?
#
loop_
_entity_poly.entity_id
_entity_poly.type
_entity_poly.pdbx_seq_one_letter_code
_entity_poly.pdbx_strand_id
1 'polypeptide(L)'
;KWIGTSPSNIFWSYNNKQIYFNWNPEKAISDSFYSISMVSTSPNKIKYNDARFASAMHDGVYNRAKNKIVFIYNNDVYLQDVLQDKVKRITQTAGFKSNPLFTMKDTWICWQQQDDVFAWDIQTGTIKQLMEFRSEPNSIKKGDAQSAFLQQQQLNTSDVIKRRKEKKDARTGYLKKIKDADSIRIIYKGDQLVTALQISPDARFITY
;
A
#
# COMPACT_ATOMS: atom_id res chain seq x y z
N LYS A 1 13.03 49.92 -2.60
CA LYS A 1 12.57 48.79 -3.45
C LYS A 1 11.88 47.76 -2.54
N TRP A 2 10.58 47.74 -2.59
CA TRP A 2 9.76 46.81 -1.82
C TRP A 2 9.78 45.47 -2.54
N ILE A 3 10.66 44.57 -2.12
CA ILE A 3 10.62 43.17 -2.56
C ILE A 3 10.14 42.38 -1.34
N GLY A 4 8.83 42.24 -1.23
CA GLY A 4 8.24 41.30 -0.30
C GLY A 4 8.49 39.86 -0.75
N THR A 5 8.66 38.93 0.17
CA THR A 5 8.67 37.50 -0.13
C THR A 5 7.24 37.08 -0.42
N SER A 6 7.00 36.47 -1.57
CA SER A 6 5.68 35.95 -1.92
C SER A 6 5.45 34.61 -1.25
N PRO A 7 4.22 34.32 -0.78
CA PRO A 7 3.87 32.96 -0.34
C PRO A 7 4.03 31.93 -1.46
N SER A 8 4.38 30.71 -1.09
CA SER A 8 4.53 29.54 -2.00
C SER A 8 3.78 28.33 -1.46
N ASN A 9 3.58 27.31 -2.29
CA ASN A 9 2.90 26.06 -1.93
C ASN A 9 1.55 26.29 -1.24
N ILE A 10 0.67 27.03 -1.91
CA ILE A 10 -0.64 27.43 -1.38
C ILE A 10 -1.64 26.31 -1.63
N PHE A 11 -2.30 25.83 -0.57
CA PHE A 11 -3.35 24.81 -0.69
C PHE A 11 -4.42 24.95 0.41
N TRP A 12 -5.58 24.40 0.15
CA TRP A 12 -6.70 24.34 1.10
C TRP A 12 -6.51 23.22 2.12
N SER A 13 -6.95 23.48 3.35
CA SER A 13 -7.12 22.41 4.33
C SER A 13 -8.19 21.42 3.85
N TYR A 14 -8.10 20.17 4.32
CA TYR A 14 -9.05 19.11 3.97
C TYR A 14 -10.52 19.44 4.30
N ASN A 15 -10.77 20.31 5.25
CA ASN A 15 -12.10 20.76 5.67
C ASN A 15 -12.54 22.09 5.04
N ASN A 16 -11.76 22.66 4.13
CA ASN A 16 -11.97 23.93 3.45
C ASN A 16 -12.13 25.15 4.37
N LYS A 17 -11.64 25.09 5.60
CA LYS A 17 -11.74 26.19 6.57
C LYS A 17 -10.53 27.09 6.60
N GLN A 18 -9.40 26.61 6.11
CA GLN A 18 -8.11 27.31 6.14
C GLN A 18 -7.37 27.14 4.84
N ILE A 19 -6.51 28.10 4.53
CA ILE A 19 -5.51 28.00 3.48
C ILE A 19 -4.16 27.88 4.16
N TYR A 20 -3.35 26.93 3.72
CA TYR A 20 -1.97 26.72 4.14
C TYR A 20 -1.00 27.21 3.08
N PHE A 21 0.15 27.72 3.50
CA PHE A 21 1.19 28.18 2.59
C PHE A 21 2.55 28.28 3.30
N ASN A 22 3.62 28.25 2.53
CA ASN A 22 4.95 28.57 2.99
C ASN A 22 5.22 30.06 2.77
N TRP A 23 5.80 30.73 3.76
CA TRP A 23 6.12 32.14 3.67
C TRP A 23 7.30 32.52 4.56
N ASN A 24 8.05 33.55 4.15
CA ASN A 24 9.21 34.04 4.88
C ASN A 24 9.19 35.57 5.03
N PRO A 25 8.22 36.12 5.76
CA PRO A 25 8.13 37.59 5.95
C PRO A 25 9.28 38.14 6.80
N GLU A 26 9.85 37.29 7.67
CA GLU A 26 10.93 37.66 8.59
C GLU A 26 12.32 37.57 7.93
N LYS A 27 12.42 37.14 6.67
CA LYS A 27 13.68 36.93 5.94
C LYS A 27 14.63 35.99 6.67
N ALA A 28 14.08 34.97 7.32
CA ALA A 28 14.84 33.90 7.96
C ALA A 28 15.56 33.02 6.92
N ILE A 29 16.39 32.08 7.37
CA ILE A 29 17.15 31.17 6.48
C ILE A 29 16.22 30.28 5.65
N SER A 30 15.04 29.93 6.19
CA SER A 30 14.05 29.09 5.50
C SER A 30 12.65 29.65 5.67
N ASP A 31 11.76 29.24 4.75
CA ASP A 31 10.33 29.52 4.85
C ASP A 31 9.74 28.84 6.09
N SER A 32 8.73 29.48 6.66
CA SER A 32 7.90 28.91 7.73
C SER A 32 6.52 28.58 7.20
N PHE A 33 5.83 27.69 7.87
CA PHE A 33 4.48 27.26 7.50
C PHE A 33 3.45 28.14 8.18
N TYR A 34 2.51 28.66 7.39
CA TYR A 34 1.46 29.56 7.84
C TYR A 34 0.08 29.03 7.47
N SER A 35 -0.93 29.45 8.21
CA SER A 35 -2.32 29.31 7.81
C SER A 35 -3.07 30.64 7.91
N ILE A 36 -4.11 30.77 7.10
CA ILE A 36 -5.11 31.82 7.21
C ILE A 36 -6.49 31.19 7.17
N SER A 37 -7.35 31.54 8.10
CA SER A 37 -8.74 31.08 8.09
C SER A 37 -9.60 31.99 7.21
N MET A 38 -10.75 31.49 6.75
CA MET A 38 -11.70 32.26 5.93
C MET A 38 -12.20 33.56 6.59
N VAL A 39 -12.13 33.63 7.91
CA VAL A 39 -12.62 34.77 8.71
C VAL A 39 -11.48 35.63 9.27
N SER A 40 -10.22 35.25 9.06
CA SER A 40 -9.07 35.99 9.57
C SER A 40 -8.47 36.87 8.47
N THR A 41 -8.06 38.08 8.83
CA THR A 41 -7.34 38.97 7.94
C THR A 41 -5.82 38.83 8.05
N SER A 42 -5.33 38.09 9.04
CA SER A 42 -3.90 37.91 9.31
C SER A 42 -3.49 36.47 9.32
N PRO A 43 -2.37 36.10 8.67
CA PRO A 43 -1.85 34.74 8.68
C PRO A 43 -1.22 34.42 10.04
N ASN A 44 -1.40 33.17 10.47
CA ASN A 44 -0.80 32.64 11.69
C ASN A 44 0.34 31.69 11.34
N LYS A 45 1.49 31.85 11.97
CA LYS A 45 2.61 30.91 11.89
C LYS A 45 2.28 29.65 12.65
N ILE A 46 2.39 28.49 12.00
CA ILE A 46 2.01 27.19 12.57
C ILE A 46 3.26 26.42 12.98
N LYS A 47 3.19 25.80 14.15
CA LYS A 47 4.24 24.85 14.57
C LYS A 47 4.13 23.58 13.75
N TYR A 48 5.26 22.98 13.40
CA TYR A 48 5.33 21.76 12.60
C TYR A 48 4.42 20.63 13.12
N ASN A 49 4.38 20.43 14.43
CA ASN A 49 3.57 19.35 15.02
C ASN A 49 2.05 19.59 14.88
N ASP A 50 1.62 20.83 14.76
CA ASP A 50 0.19 21.17 14.71
C ASP A 50 -0.41 20.96 13.30
N ALA A 51 0.45 20.96 12.29
CA ALA A 51 0.03 20.79 10.89
C ALA A 51 0.84 19.73 10.13
N ARG A 52 1.47 18.81 10.85
CA ARG A 52 2.36 17.78 10.26
C ARG A 52 1.74 16.95 9.13
N PHE A 53 0.44 16.77 9.17
CA PHE A 53 -0.30 15.99 8.15
C PHE A 53 -0.94 16.88 7.07
N ALA A 54 -0.94 18.21 7.21
CA ALA A 54 -1.71 19.09 6.33
C ALA A 54 -1.36 18.93 4.85
N SER A 55 -0.07 18.91 4.51
CA SER A 55 0.39 18.70 3.13
C SER A 55 0.07 17.29 2.63
N ALA A 56 0.32 16.26 3.45
CA ALA A 56 0.04 14.88 3.08
C ALA A 56 -1.46 14.61 2.88
N MET A 57 -2.33 15.27 3.66
CA MET A 57 -3.78 15.19 3.48
C MET A 57 -4.24 15.92 2.21
N HIS A 58 -3.57 17.02 1.83
CA HIS A 58 -3.87 17.71 0.58
C HIS A 58 -3.70 16.80 -0.63
N ASP A 59 -2.64 16.00 -0.63
CA ASP A 59 -2.33 15.02 -1.68
C ASP A 59 -3.08 13.69 -1.48
N GLY A 60 -3.89 13.59 -0.43
CA GLY A 60 -4.64 12.39 -0.08
C GLY A 60 -5.84 12.13 -0.99
N VAL A 61 -6.29 10.89 -0.97
CA VAL A 61 -7.45 10.42 -1.73
C VAL A 61 -8.68 10.35 -0.83
N TYR A 62 -9.75 11.01 -1.26
CA TYR A 62 -11.03 10.96 -0.57
C TYR A 62 -11.80 9.69 -0.92
N ASN A 63 -12.52 9.17 0.05
CA ASN A 63 -13.55 8.17 -0.22
C ASN A 63 -14.75 8.82 -0.97
N ARG A 64 -15.66 7.98 -1.49
CA ARG A 64 -16.82 8.43 -2.26
C ARG A 64 -17.72 9.41 -1.48
N ALA A 65 -17.91 9.20 -0.19
CA ALA A 65 -18.72 10.07 0.67
C ALA A 65 -17.99 11.34 1.12
N LYS A 66 -16.70 11.52 0.77
CA LYS A 66 -15.84 12.64 1.18
C LYS A 66 -15.75 12.87 2.69
N ASN A 67 -15.97 11.82 3.47
CA ASN A 67 -15.87 11.85 4.92
C ASN A 67 -14.62 11.15 5.47
N LYS A 68 -13.80 10.56 4.59
CA LYS A 68 -12.52 9.92 4.91
C LYS A 68 -11.48 10.28 3.87
N ILE A 69 -10.23 10.42 4.32
CA ILE A 69 -9.07 10.68 3.47
C ILE A 69 -8.01 9.63 3.79
N VAL A 70 -7.51 8.94 2.78
CA VAL A 70 -6.32 8.10 2.89
C VAL A 70 -5.13 8.87 2.32
N PHE A 71 -4.02 8.87 3.03
CA PHE A 71 -2.81 9.57 2.62
C PHE A 71 -1.55 8.86 3.11
N ILE A 72 -0.40 9.24 2.56
CA ILE A 72 0.91 8.73 2.96
C ILE A 72 1.65 9.82 3.70
N TYR A 73 2.21 9.46 4.86
CA TYR A 73 3.09 10.31 5.62
C TYR A 73 4.25 9.48 6.19
N ASN A 74 5.49 9.93 5.97
CA ASN A 74 6.70 9.22 6.38
C ASN A 74 6.70 7.72 6.01
N ASN A 75 6.37 7.41 4.75
CA ASN A 75 6.29 6.06 4.18
C ASN A 75 5.21 5.14 4.78
N ASP A 76 4.30 5.65 5.59
CA ASP A 76 3.18 4.88 6.11
C ASP A 76 1.84 5.40 5.64
N VAL A 77 0.88 4.49 5.59
CA VAL A 77 -0.50 4.79 5.21
C VAL A 77 -1.28 5.24 6.44
N TYR A 78 -2.00 6.34 6.29
CA TYR A 78 -2.85 6.93 7.31
C TYR A 78 -4.27 7.12 6.78
N LEU A 79 -5.22 7.08 7.69
CA LEU A 79 -6.63 7.37 7.45
C LEU A 79 -7.07 8.53 8.35
N GLN A 80 -7.61 9.60 7.75
CA GLN A 80 -8.29 10.68 8.43
C GLN A 80 -9.80 10.44 8.37
N ASP A 81 -10.47 10.47 9.50
CA ASP A 81 -11.92 10.65 9.58
C ASP A 81 -12.21 12.16 9.64
N VAL A 82 -12.82 12.69 8.57
CA VAL A 82 -13.08 14.13 8.43
C VAL A 82 -14.14 14.63 9.44
N LEU A 83 -15.10 13.79 9.78
CA LEU A 83 -16.19 14.16 10.69
C LEU A 83 -15.75 14.18 12.16
N GLN A 84 -14.92 13.21 12.53
CA GLN A 84 -14.41 13.07 13.89
C GLN A 84 -13.10 13.81 14.12
N ASP A 85 -12.49 14.31 13.06
CA ASP A 85 -11.13 14.91 13.06
C ASP A 85 -10.08 14.02 13.72
N LYS A 86 -10.12 12.72 13.38
CA LYS A 86 -9.20 11.73 13.94
C LYS A 86 -8.34 11.11 12.85
N VAL A 87 -7.04 11.07 13.10
CA VAL A 87 -6.05 10.38 12.26
C VAL A 87 -5.72 9.01 12.85
N LYS A 88 -5.81 7.97 12.04
CA LYS A 88 -5.38 6.62 12.37
C LYS A 88 -4.23 6.22 11.47
N ARG A 89 -3.11 5.79 12.05
CA ARG A 89 -2.03 5.13 11.31
C ARG A 89 -2.43 3.69 11.00
N ILE A 90 -2.41 3.31 9.72
CA ILE A 90 -2.77 1.96 9.26
C ILE A 90 -1.55 1.05 9.25
N THR A 91 -0.42 1.56 8.75
CA THR A 91 0.82 0.78 8.67
C THR A 91 1.91 1.36 9.56
N GLN A 92 2.78 0.47 10.04
CA GLN A 92 4.01 0.82 10.75
C GLN A 92 5.08 -0.21 10.38
N THR A 93 5.44 -0.21 9.10
CA THR A 93 6.37 -1.20 8.53
C THR A 93 7.41 -0.52 7.67
N ALA A 94 8.57 -1.16 7.54
CA ALA A 94 9.61 -0.69 6.63
C ALA A 94 9.13 -0.73 5.17
N GLY A 95 9.80 0.04 4.31
CA GLY A 95 9.53 0.12 2.88
C GLY A 95 8.61 1.27 2.49
N PHE A 96 8.86 1.77 1.29
CA PHE A 96 8.10 2.86 0.69
C PHE A 96 6.72 2.38 0.26
N LYS A 97 5.69 3.14 0.62
CA LYS A 97 4.30 2.90 0.20
C LYS A 97 3.85 4.02 -0.72
N SER A 98 3.03 3.69 -1.70
CA SER A 98 2.52 4.63 -2.70
C SER A 98 1.10 4.27 -3.11
N ASN A 99 0.47 5.20 -3.84
CA ASN A 99 -0.83 5.02 -4.47
C ASN A 99 -1.94 4.50 -3.51
N PRO A 100 -2.15 5.12 -2.33
CA PRO A 100 -3.21 4.71 -1.45
C PRO A 100 -4.57 5.07 -2.07
N LEU A 101 -5.53 4.16 -2.02
CA LEU A 101 -6.87 4.39 -2.59
C LEU A 101 -7.94 3.58 -1.87
N PHE A 102 -9.19 4.06 -1.95
CA PHE A 102 -10.35 3.32 -1.47
C PHE A 102 -10.86 2.38 -2.55
N THR A 103 -11.21 1.16 -2.16
CA THR A 103 -11.78 0.13 -3.04
C THR A 103 -12.96 -0.58 -2.36
N MET A 104 -13.63 -1.50 -3.07
CA MET A 104 -14.73 -2.30 -2.54
C MET A 104 -15.82 -1.43 -1.88
N LYS A 105 -16.28 -0.38 -2.59
CA LYS A 105 -17.27 0.58 -2.07
C LYS A 105 -16.84 1.25 -0.76
N ASP A 106 -15.56 1.64 -0.68
CA ASP A 106 -14.93 2.32 0.46
C ASP A 106 -14.80 1.45 1.73
N THR A 107 -14.92 0.12 1.62
CA THR A 107 -14.68 -0.79 2.74
C THR A 107 -13.22 -1.18 2.90
N TRP A 108 -12.43 -1.06 1.83
CA TRP A 108 -11.02 -1.40 1.82
C TRP A 108 -10.16 -0.20 1.42
N ILE A 109 -8.96 -0.13 2.00
CA ILE A 109 -7.89 0.76 1.58
C ILE A 109 -6.78 -0.09 1.00
N CYS A 110 -6.45 0.15 -0.28
CA CYS A 110 -5.35 -0.51 -0.95
C CYS A 110 -4.16 0.43 -1.10
N TRP A 111 -2.95 -0.11 -1.10
CA TRP A 111 -1.72 0.61 -1.41
C TRP A 111 -0.71 -0.30 -2.08
N GLN A 112 0.24 0.29 -2.75
CA GLN A 112 1.42 -0.37 -3.29
C GLN A 112 2.57 -0.25 -2.28
N GLN A 113 3.29 -1.35 -2.06
CA GLN A 113 4.53 -1.36 -1.31
C GLN A 113 5.60 -2.07 -2.13
N GLN A 114 6.56 -1.32 -2.66
CA GLN A 114 7.46 -1.77 -3.71
C GLN A 114 6.64 -2.23 -4.94
N ASP A 115 6.78 -3.49 -5.36
CA ASP A 115 6.01 -4.06 -6.47
C ASP A 115 4.75 -4.80 -5.98
N ASP A 116 4.52 -4.91 -4.67
CA ASP A 116 3.42 -5.67 -4.09
C ASP A 116 2.20 -4.80 -3.81
N VAL A 117 1.02 -5.42 -3.80
CA VAL A 117 -0.24 -4.76 -3.50
C VAL A 117 -0.84 -5.31 -2.23
N PHE A 118 -1.16 -4.40 -1.33
CA PHE A 118 -1.79 -4.70 -0.05
C PHE A 118 -3.16 -4.04 0.06
N ALA A 119 -4.00 -4.62 0.88
CA ALA A 119 -5.30 -4.07 1.25
C ALA A 119 -5.53 -4.16 2.76
N TRP A 120 -6.16 -3.14 3.31
CA TRP A 120 -6.63 -3.11 4.69
C TRP A 120 -8.15 -2.98 4.69
N ASP A 121 -8.80 -3.92 5.38
CA ASP A 121 -10.24 -3.88 5.62
C ASP A 121 -10.53 -2.91 6.77
N ILE A 122 -11.32 -1.89 6.49
CA ILE A 122 -11.65 -0.82 7.46
C ILE A 122 -12.47 -1.36 8.64
N GLN A 123 -13.32 -2.36 8.40
CA GLN A 123 -14.21 -2.92 9.40
C GLN A 123 -13.51 -3.90 10.33
N THR A 124 -12.76 -4.83 9.75
CA THR A 124 -12.10 -5.89 10.52
C THR A 124 -10.71 -5.51 11.01
N GLY A 125 -10.09 -4.51 10.38
CA GLY A 125 -8.71 -4.12 10.66
C GLY A 125 -7.65 -5.08 10.11
N THR A 126 -8.05 -6.06 9.30
CA THR A 126 -7.16 -7.08 8.73
C THR A 126 -6.38 -6.51 7.55
N ILE A 127 -5.10 -6.83 7.45
CA ILE A 127 -4.27 -6.54 6.27
C ILE A 127 -4.12 -7.82 5.46
N LYS A 128 -4.31 -7.71 4.14
CA LYS A 128 -4.10 -8.79 3.17
C LYS A 128 -3.17 -8.32 2.08
N GLN A 129 -2.27 -9.19 1.64
CA GLN A 129 -1.53 -9.02 0.41
C GLN A 129 -2.40 -9.55 -0.74
N LEU A 130 -2.73 -8.69 -1.70
CA LEU A 130 -3.57 -9.06 -2.84
C LEU A 130 -2.77 -9.68 -3.96
N MET A 131 -1.53 -9.20 -4.17
CA MET A 131 -0.68 -9.61 -5.27
C MET A 131 0.79 -9.45 -4.91
N GLU A 132 1.63 -10.33 -5.48
CA GLU A 132 3.08 -10.32 -5.40
C GLU A 132 3.67 -10.40 -6.81
N PHE A 133 4.59 -9.49 -7.14
CA PHE A 133 5.40 -9.59 -8.36
C PHE A 133 6.74 -10.27 -8.06
N ARG A 134 7.12 -11.24 -8.89
CA ARG A 134 8.40 -11.93 -8.80
C ARG A 134 9.16 -11.84 -10.12
N SER A 135 10.47 -11.71 -10.05
CA SER A 135 11.33 -11.67 -11.24
C SER A 135 11.44 -13.04 -11.93
N GLU A 136 11.50 -14.13 -11.16
CA GLU A 136 11.68 -15.47 -11.70
C GLU A 136 10.55 -16.41 -11.26
N PRO A 137 10.09 -17.31 -12.15
CA PRO A 137 9.24 -18.42 -11.73
C PRO A 137 10.04 -19.28 -10.76
N ASN A 138 9.37 -19.76 -9.69
CA ASN A 138 9.96 -20.77 -8.81
C ASN A 138 10.42 -21.94 -9.67
N SER A 139 11.70 -22.00 -10.01
CA SER A 139 12.26 -23.12 -10.72
C SER A 139 12.23 -24.32 -9.78
N ILE A 140 11.20 -25.14 -9.90
CA ILE A 140 11.26 -26.51 -9.39
C ILE A 140 12.41 -27.13 -10.17
N LYS A 141 13.56 -27.31 -9.52
CA LYS A 141 14.67 -28.06 -10.10
C LYS A 141 14.05 -29.40 -10.52
N LYS A 142 13.82 -29.58 -11.81
CA LYS A 142 13.47 -30.89 -12.37
C LYS A 142 14.64 -31.76 -12.01
N GLY A 143 14.38 -32.76 -11.15
CA GLY A 143 15.39 -33.74 -10.81
C GLY A 143 15.96 -34.32 -12.10
N ASP A 144 17.24 -34.55 -12.14
CA ASP A 144 17.94 -35.22 -13.21
C ASP A 144 17.19 -36.50 -13.60
N ALA A 145 17.10 -36.79 -14.91
CA ALA A 145 16.40 -37.98 -15.43
C ALA A 145 16.91 -39.26 -14.79
N GLN A 146 18.18 -39.33 -14.44
CA GLN A 146 18.83 -40.42 -13.75
C GLN A 146 18.31 -40.58 -12.32
N SER A 147 18.11 -39.49 -11.58
CA SER A 147 17.51 -39.50 -10.23
C SER A 147 16.05 -39.98 -10.26
N ALA A 148 15.30 -39.57 -11.29
CA ALA A 148 13.93 -40.00 -11.47
C ALA A 148 13.82 -41.49 -11.77
N PHE A 149 14.73 -42.04 -12.59
CA PHE A 149 14.80 -43.47 -12.91
C PHE A 149 15.16 -44.31 -11.67
N LEU A 150 16.16 -43.92 -10.89
CA LEU A 150 16.54 -44.60 -9.65
C LEU A 150 15.42 -44.58 -8.62
N GLN A 151 14.72 -43.47 -8.46
CA GLN A 151 13.54 -43.39 -7.59
C GLN A 151 12.43 -44.31 -8.06
N GLN A 152 12.20 -44.45 -9.37
CA GLN A 152 11.19 -45.35 -9.91
C GLN A 152 11.56 -46.84 -9.67
N GLN A 153 12.82 -47.21 -9.82
CA GLN A 153 13.31 -48.54 -9.49
C GLN A 153 13.12 -48.91 -8.01
N GLN A 154 13.48 -47.99 -7.11
CA GLN A 154 13.29 -48.16 -5.67
C GLN A 154 11.81 -48.31 -5.30
N LEU A 155 10.90 -47.56 -5.94
CA LEU A 155 9.47 -47.67 -5.74
C LEU A 155 8.90 -49.03 -6.18
N ASN A 156 9.44 -49.59 -7.26
CA ASN A 156 8.99 -50.88 -7.76
C ASN A 156 9.46 -52.07 -6.89
N THR A 157 10.53 -51.89 -6.10
CA THR A 157 11.15 -52.95 -5.31
C THR A 157 10.61 -53.01 -3.86
N SER A 158 9.90 -52.00 -3.38
CA SER A 158 9.43 -51.95 -1.99
C SER A 158 8.01 -51.41 -1.85
N ASP A 159 7.05 -52.23 -1.47
CA ASP A 159 5.66 -51.85 -1.17
C ASP A 159 5.55 -50.80 -0.05
N VAL A 160 6.50 -50.81 0.90
CA VAL A 160 6.53 -49.83 1.98
C VAL A 160 6.85 -48.42 1.46
N ILE A 161 7.82 -48.30 0.56
CA ILE A 161 8.22 -47.03 -0.05
C ILE A 161 7.07 -46.52 -0.95
N LYS A 162 6.43 -47.39 -1.70
CA LYS A 162 5.28 -47.10 -2.54
C LYS A 162 4.13 -46.52 -1.72
N ARG A 163 3.73 -47.17 -0.63
CA ARG A 163 2.67 -46.69 0.28
C ARG A 163 3.03 -45.33 0.95
N ARG A 164 4.29 -45.15 1.31
CA ARG A 164 4.76 -43.83 1.85
C ARG A 164 4.66 -42.75 0.82
N LYS A 165 5.01 -43.03 -0.43
CA LYS A 165 4.88 -42.07 -1.53
C LYS A 165 3.41 -41.71 -1.79
N GLU A 166 2.53 -42.72 -1.90
CA GLU A 166 1.09 -42.51 -2.09
C GLU A 166 0.48 -41.64 -0.98
N LYS A 167 0.82 -41.92 0.29
CA LYS A 167 0.38 -41.04 1.42
C LYS A 167 0.92 -39.65 1.33
N LYS A 168 2.18 -39.46 0.95
CA LYS A 168 2.80 -38.16 0.78
C LYS A 168 2.13 -37.38 -0.36
N ASP A 169 1.90 -38.04 -1.49
CA ASP A 169 1.28 -37.42 -2.67
C ASP A 169 -0.18 -37.03 -2.39
N ALA A 170 -0.95 -37.90 -1.73
CA ALA A 170 -2.30 -37.58 -1.29
C ALA A 170 -2.35 -36.41 -0.33
N ARG A 171 -1.44 -36.36 0.66
CA ARG A 171 -1.31 -35.21 1.59
C ARG A 171 -0.92 -33.93 0.87
N THR A 172 0.03 -34.04 -0.06
CA THR A 172 0.47 -32.89 -0.85
C THR A 172 -0.67 -32.34 -1.73
N GLY A 173 -1.43 -33.21 -2.37
CA GLY A 173 -2.61 -32.86 -3.15
C GLY A 173 -3.69 -32.19 -2.31
N TYR A 174 -3.95 -32.70 -1.09
CA TYR A 174 -4.88 -32.08 -0.15
C TYR A 174 -4.42 -30.68 0.30
N LEU A 175 -3.16 -30.55 0.73
CA LEU A 175 -2.59 -29.28 1.15
C LEU A 175 -2.55 -28.25 0.01
N LYS A 176 -2.32 -28.70 -1.23
CA LYS A 176 -2.36 -27.82 -2.40
C LYS A 176 -3.75 -27.24 -2.60
N LYS A 177 -4.81 -28.05 -2.51
CA LYS A 177 -6.20 -27.56 -2.61
C LYS A 177 -6.56 -26.51 -1.56
N ILE A 178 -6.10 -26.68 -0.31
CA ILE A 178 -6.32 -25.72 0.76
C ILE A 178 -5.52 -24.43 0.48
N LYS A 179 -4.28 -24.57 0.05
CA LYS A 179 -3.39 -23.43 -0.19
C LYS A 179 -3.85 -22.59 -1.39
N ASP A 180 -4.40 -23.23 -2.44
CA ASP A 180 -4.91 -22.53 -3.63
C ASP A 180 -6.14 -21.64 -3.29
N ALA A 181 -6.91 -21.96 -2.24
CA ALA A 181 -8.04 -21.16 -1.80
C ALA A 181 -7.64 -19.83 -1.12
N ASP A 182 -6.45 -19.81 -0.49
CA ASP A 182 -5.93 -18.65 0.26
C ASP A 182 -4.62 -18.10 -0.33
N SER A 183 -4.21 -18.53 -1.53
CA SER A 183 -2.93 -18.16 -2.10
C SER A 183 -2.94 -16.73 -2.62
N ILE A 184 -1.87 -15.97 -2.32
CA ILE A 184 -1.58 -14.68 -2.92
C ILE A 184 -1.36 -14.89 -4.43
N ARG A 185 -1.96 -14.02 -5.25
CA ARG A 185 -1.74 -14.04 -6.69
C ARG A 185 -0.31 -13.62 -7.01
N ILE A 186 0.49 -14.54 -7.56
CA ILE A 186 1.86 -14.29 -7.97
C ILE A 186 1.88 -14.01 -9.47
N ILE A 187 2.52 -12.90 -9.86
CA ILE A 187 2.76 -12.53 -11.25
C ILE A 187 4.27 -12.51 -11.49
N TYR A 188 4.69 -13.25 -12.51
CA TYR A 188 6.10 -13.28 -12.89
C TYR A 188 6.36 -12.19 -13.93
N LYS A 189 7.15 -11.18 -13.56
CA LYS A 189 7.47 -10.02 -14.41
C LYS A 189 8.77 -10.15 -15.21
N GLY A 190 9.58 -11.16 -14.91
CA GLY A 190 10.95 -11.26 -15.48
C GLY A 190 11.79 -10.03 -15.10
N ASP A 191 12.47 -9.47 -16.07
CA ASP A 191 13.29 -8.25 -15.90
C ASP A 191 12.49 -6.95 -16.13
N GLN A 192 11.18 -7.04 -16.33
CA GLN A 192 10.33 -5.86 -16.56
C GLN A 192 10.10 -5.08 -15.26
N LEU A 193 10.08 -3.75 -15.39
CA LEU A 193 9.69 -2.86 -14.29
C LEU A 193 8.16 -2.73 -14.26
N VAL A 194 7.59 -2.84 -13.08
CA VAL A 194 6.18 -2.54 -12.86
C VAL A 194 6.01 -1.04 -12.76
N THR A 195 5.30 -0.43 -13.70
CA THR A 195 5.03 1.01 -13.72
C THR A 195 3.53 1.27 -13.76
N ALA A 196 3.13 2.45 -13.26
CA ALA A 196 1.73 2.92 -13.33
C ALA A 196 0.68 1.91 -12.81
N LEU A 197 1.00 1.14 -11.78
CA LEU A 197 0.10 0.17 -11.19
C LEU A 197 -1.20 0.83 -10.73
N GLN A 198 -2.32 0.33 -11.22
CA GLN A 198 -3.65 0.79 -10.85
C GLN A 198 -4.53 -0.38 -10.45
N ILE A 199 -5.33 -0.17 -9.41
CA ILE A 199 -6.28 -1.16 -8.89
C ILE A 199 -7.70 -0.71 -9.26
N SER A 200 -8.52 -1.62 -9.77
CA SER A 200 -9.92 -1.32 -10.06
C SER A 200 -10.71 -0.99 -8.77
N PRO A 201 -11.77 -0.16 -8.85
CA PRO A 201 -12.58 0.20 -7.69
C PRO A 201 -13.21 -0.98 -6.94
N ASP A 202 -13.38 -2.12 -7.61
CA ASP A 202 -13.89 -3.37 -7.04
C ASP A 202 -12.78 -4.36 -6.65
N ALA A 203 -11.51 -3.94 -6.71
CA ALA A 203 -10.31 -4.73 -6.40
C ALA A 203 -10.19 -6.07 -7.16
N ARG A 204 -10.93 -6.26 -8.27
CA ARG A 204 -10.89 -7.50 -9.07
C ARG A 204 -9.82 -7.49 -10.14
N PHE A 205 -9.44 -6.31 -10.61
CA PHE A 205 -8.47 -6.13 -11.68
C PHE A 205 -7.33 -5.21 -11.23
N ILE A 206 -6.15 -5.48 -11.72
CA ILE A 206 -4.97 -4.64 -11.54
C ILE A 206 -4.33 -4.49 -12.91
N THR A 207 -4.03 -3.24 -13.30
CA THR A 207 -3.24 -2.91 -14.50
C THR A 207 -1.84 -2.48 -14.10
N TYR A 208 -0.84 -2.81 -14.87
CA TYR A 208 0.57 -2.54 -14.60
C TYR A 208 1.37 -2.48 -15.91
#